data_60a21df0ec61877871cbca19dcc1f517
#
_entry.id   60a21df0ec61877871cbca19dcc1f517
#
_cell.length_a   1.000
_cell.length_b   1.000
_cell.length_c   1.000
_cell.angle_alpha   90.00
_cell.angle_beta   90.00
_cell.angle_gamma   90.00
#
_symmetry.space_group_name_H-M   'P 1'
#
loop_
_entity.id
_entity.type
_entity.pdbx_description
1 polymer ?
#
loop_
_entity_poly.entity_id
_entity_poly.type
_entity_poly.pdbx_seq_one_letter_code
_entity_poly.pdbx_strand_id
1 'polypeptide(L)'
;MDFEFSEDQATLRDSLRRLVTHEYTLERRQAFLATPHGSSPRMWGLLAQQGVFSLGLPESVGGYGGPQEIMLVMEELGRGLVLEPFLSTVVLGGGLIRDHGTVAQRARLLPKIATGELRIVLAHFETGARYVLDHVSSIARRGRGSYVLTGSKVLVLDAPLADLLIVSARDDAAGGLSLFLVAPNTPGVTTTPYRTQDGRSAADVVLDEVRLPTAARLGSPGVALTALEQAVDCSFAALCAEAVGVIEALNEITLHHLNTRKLGQSGGRFQLMVLMATQAKSMSYLATSRCRARDRSERRRILSAAQAFVGKVARFVGQQAMQLHGGVGTSTEVAVSHYCKRLAMINASFGDSDHRVGAFGDLLRAES
;
A
#
# COMPACT_ATOMS: atom_id res chain seq x y z
N MET A 1 -15.02 6.45 -21.15
CA MET A 1 -13.75 6.21 -20.46
C MET A 1 -12.98 5.31 -21.39
N ASP A 2 -11.89 5.81 -21.94
CA ASP A 2 -11.00 5.01 -22.78
C ASP A 2 -10.14 4.16 -21.84
N PHE A 3 -10.11 2.84 -22.07
CA PHE A 3 -9.32 1.90 -21.29
C PHE A 3 -8.06 1.44 -22.01
N GLU A 4 -7.79 2.03 -23.18
CA GLU A 4 -6.54 1.78 -23.89
C GLU A 4 -5.39 2.54 -23.23
N PHE A 5 -4.27 1.87 -23.06
CA PHE A 5 -3.06 2.49 -22.53
C PHE A 5 -2.37 3.30 -23.63
N SER A 6 -1.85 4.47 -23.27
CA SER A 6 -0.96 5.21 -24.15
C SER A 6 0.33 4.41 -24.41
N GLU A 7 1.07 4.79 -25.46
CA GLU A 7 2.37 4.16 -25.76
C GLU A 7 3.34 4.26 -24.58
N ASP A 8 3.35 5.40 -23.87
CA ASP A 8 4.20 5.61 -22.69
C ASP A 8 3.78 4.68 -21.53
N GLN A 9 2.48 4.53 -21.30
CA GLN A 9 1.96 3.63 -20.27
C GLN A 9 2.26 2.15 -20.59
N ALA A 10 2.13 1.76 -21.86
CA ALA A 10 2.48 0.41 -22.31
C ALA A 10 4.00 0.16 -22.15
N THR A 11 4.82 1.14 -22.52
CA THR A 11 6.28 1.08 -22.37
C THR A 11 6.70 0.95 -20.90
N LEU A 12 6.11 1.76 -20.01
CA LEU A 12 6.33 1.69 -18.56
C LEU A 12 6.00 0.30 -18.02
N ARG A 13 4.80 -0.20 -18.34
CA ARG A 13 4.35 -1.54 -17.89
C ARG A 13 5.30 -2.63 -18.37
N ASP A 14 5.65 -2.65 -19.65
CA ASP A 14 6.47 -3.70 -20.25
C ASP A 14 7.92 -3.66 -19.73
N SER A 15 8.44 -2.45 -19.45
CA SER A 15 9.76 -2.28 -18.83
C SER A 15 9.77 -2.83 -17.38
N LEU A 16 8.76 -2.48 -16.59
CA LEU A 16 8.61 -2.99 -15.23
C LEU A 16 8.40 -4.49 -15.19
N ARG A 17 7.58 -5.05 -16.10
CA ARG A 17 7.38 -6.49 -16.22
C ARG A 17 8.69 -7.23 -16.47
N ARG A 18 9.51 -6.75 -17.41
CA ARG A 18 10.83 -7.34 -17.66
C ARG A 18 11.73 -7.24 -16.43
N LEU A 19 11.78 -6.07 -15.78
CA LEU A 19 12.57 -5.86 -14.58
C LEU A 19 12.17 -6.82 -13.46
N VAL A 20 10.88 -6.86 -13.13
CA VAL A 20 10.33 -7.70 -12.06
C VAL A 20 10.54 -9.19 -12.36
N THR A 21 10.28 -9.64 -13.59
CA THR A 21 10.48 -11.04 -13.98
C THR A 21 11.93 -11.45 -13.84
N HIS A 22 12.87 -10.58 -14.18
CA HIS A 22 14.31 -10.88 -14.11
C HIS A 22 14.86 -10.79 -12.67
N GLU A 23 14.49 -9.77 -11.92
CA GLU A 23 15.08 -9.48 -10.59
C GLU A 23 14.35 -10.14 -9.42
N TYR A 24 13.06 -10.55 -9.59
CA TYR A 24 12.20 -11.08 -8.53
C TYR A 24 11.74 -12.52 -8.78
N THR A 25 12.70 -13.42 -9.13
CA THR A 25 12.40 -14.87 -9.10
C THR A 25 12.06 -15.31 -7.68
N LEU A 26 11.37 -16.44 -7.52
CA LEU A 26 11.01 -16.97 -6.20
C LEU A 26 12.26 -17.16 -5.33
N GLU A 27 13.34 -17.69 -5.90
CA GLU A 27 14.61 -17.92 -5.22
C GLU A 27 15.23 -16.59 -4.71
N ARG A 28 15.30 -15.56 -5.58
CA ARG A 28 15.81 -14.25 -5.19
C ARG A 28 14.93 -13.61 -4.12
N ARG A 29 13.61 -13.72 -4.26
CA ARG A 29 12.68 -13.22 -3.25
C ARG A 29 12.90 -13.89 -1.89
N GLN A 30 13.12 -15.22 -1.87
CA GLN A 30 13.45 -15.92 -0.63
C GLN A 30 14.78 -15.44 -0.04
N ALA A 31 15.78 -15.19 -0.86
CA ALA A 31 17.05 -14.60 -0.42
C ALA A 31 16.85 -13.21 0.17
N PHE A 32 16.01 -12.34 -0.42
CA PHE A 32 15.68 -11.02 0.14
C PHE A 32 14.95 -11.15 1.49
N LEU A 33 14.01 -12.07 1.61
CA LEU A 33 13.31 -12.33 2.87
C LEU A 33 14.24 -12.79 3.99
N ALA A 34 15.34 -13.43 3.67
CA ALA A 34 16.36 -13.86 4.64
C ALA A 34 17.26 -12.70 5.11
N THR A 35 17.26 -11.55 4.43
CA THR A 35 18.02 -10.36 4.89
C THR A 35 17.38 -9.73 6.13
N PRO A 36 18.12 -8.99 6.96
CA PRO A 36 17.57 -8.34 8.14
C PRO A 36 16.37 -7.42 7.84
N HIS A 37 16.42 -6.71 6.72
CA HIS A 37 15.37 -5.77 6.32
C HIS A 37 14.29 -6.37 5.42
N GLY A 38 14.52 -7.56 4.81
CA GLY A 38 13.57 -8.25 3.94
C GLY A 38 13.26 -7.51 2.66
N SER A 39 14.24 -6.82 2.10
CA SER A 39 14.13 -6.08 0.84
C SER A 39 15.48 -6.07 0.14
N SER A 40 15.49 -5.62 -1.12
CA SER A 40 16.69 -5.51 -1.94
C SER A 40 17.04 -4.04 -2.21
N PRO A 41 18.13 -3.50 -1.63
CA PRO A 41 18.59 -2.16 -1.99
C PRO A 41 18.86 -2.00 -3.50
N ARG A 42 19.32 -3.08 -4.15
CA ARG A 42 19.50 -3.10 -5.61
C ARG A 42 18.18 -2.89 -6.34
N MET A 43 17.10 -3.62 -5.95
CA MET A 43 15.79 -3.47 -6.59
C MET A 43 15.21 -2.08 -6.36
N TRP A 44 15.36 -1.52 -5.16
CA TRP A 44 14.97 -0.14 -4.87
C TRP A 44 15.67 0.86 -5.81
N GLY A 45 16.97 0.70 -6.02
CA GLY A 45 17.74 1.52 -6.97
C GLY A 45 17.30 1.34 -8.42
N LEU A 46 16.95 0.12 -8.85
CA LEU A 46 16.43 -0.15 -10.19
C LEU A 46 15.04 0.47 -10.40
N LEU A 47 14.17 0.43 -9.41
CA LEU A 47 12.88 1.13 -9.44
C LEU A 47 13.07 2.66 -9.53
N ALA A 48 14.05 3.22 -8.81
CA ALA A 48 14.40 4.64 -8.92
C ALA A 48 14.86 5.01 -10.36
N GLN A 49 15.68 4.17 -10.98
CA GLN A 49 16.14 4.36 -12.37
C GLN A 49 14.99 4.29 -13.38
N GLN A 50 13.92 3.54 -13.10
CA GLN A 50 12.69 3.54 -13.91
C GLN A 50 11.86 4.81 -13.70
N GLY A 51 12.23 5.70 -12.77
CA GLY A 51 11.50 6.94 -12.48
C GLY A 51 10.16 6.76 -11.75
N VAL A 52 9.82 5.54 -11.32
CA VAL A 52 8.48 5.23 -10.76
C VAL A 52 8.19 5.97 -9.45
N PHE A 53 9.21 6.43 -8.74
CA PHE A 53 9.01 7.19 -7.49
C PHE A 53 8.56 8.64 -7.72
N SER A 54 8.70 9.14 -8.96
CA SER A 54 8.22 10.46 -9.38
C SER A 54 6.74 10.48 -9.76
N LEU A 55 6.09 9.29 -9.82
CA LEU A 55 4.69 9.18 -10.23
C LEU A 55 3.74 9.93 -9.30
N GLY A 56 2.90 10.77 -9.90
CA GLY A 56 1.91 11.57 -9.19
C GLY A 56 2.49 12.70 -8.34
N LEU A 57 3.78 12.98 -8.40
CA LEU A 57 4.41 14.15 -7.81
C LEU A 57 4.25 15.39 -8.73
N PRO A 58 4.42 16.62 -8.22
CA PRO A 58 4.40 17.82 -9.04
C PRO A 58 5.52 17.86 -10.09
N GLU A 59 5.26 18.41 -11.27
CA GLU A 59 6.26 18.61 -12.33
C GLU A 59 7.47 19.41 -11.87
N SER A 60 7.28 20.34 -10.93
CA SER A 60 8.36 21.16 -10.35
C SER A 60 9.45 20.36 -9.63
N VAL A 61 9.21 19.09 -9.32
CA VAL A 61 10.17 18.16 -8.73
C VAL A 61 10.45 16.96 -9.64
N GLY A 62 10.17 17.08 -10.94
CA GLY A 62 10.36 16.01 -11.92
C GLY A 62 9.25 14.95 -11.87
N GLY A 63 8.10 15.29 -11.29
CA GLY A 63 6.96 14.39 -11.23
C GLY A 63 6.23 14.29 -12.56
N TYR A 64 5.59 13.15 -12.80
CA TYR A 64 4.79 12.88 -13.99
C TYR A 64 3.68 11.85 -13.68
N GLY A 65 2.78 11.65 -14.64
CA GLY A 65 1.71 10.66 -14.52
C GLY A 65 0.77 10.92 -13.35
N GLY A 66 0.08 9.87 -12.93
CA GLY A 66 -0.92 9.96 -11.87
C GLY A 66 -1.42 8.60 -11.40
N PRO A 67 -2.70 8.51 -10.99
CA PRO A 67 -3.26 7.26 -10.48
C PRO A 67 -3.20 6.08 -11.46
N GLN A 68 -3.27 6.32 -12.78
CA GLN A 68 -3.22 5.25 -13.78
C GLN A 68 -1.83 4.63 -13.86
N GLU A 69 -0.78 5.43 -13.89
CA GLU A 69 0.60 4.93 -13.91
C GLU A 69 0.95 4.25 -12.59
N ILE A 70 0.48 4.78 -11.44
CA ILE A 70 0.61 4.11 -10.13
C ILE A 70 -0.08 2.75 -10.16
N MET A 71 -1.27 2.63 -10.77
CA MET A 71 -1.98 1.36 -10.94
C MET A 71 -1.13 0.36 -11.73
N LEU A 72 -0.56 0.76 -12.87
CA LEU A 72 0.31 -0.11 -13.68
C LEU A 72 1.53 -0.60 -12.91
N VAL A 73 2.18 0.30 -12.18
CA VAL A 73 3.30 -0.08 -11.29
C VAL A 73 2.86 -1.10 -10.26
N MET A 74 1.75 -0.85 -9.57
CA MET A 74 1.27 -1.75 -8.50
C MET A 74 0.85 -3.13 -9.04
N GLU A 75 0.26 -3.21 -10.25
CA GLU A 75 -0.02 -4.49 -10.90
C GLU A 75 1.27 -5.28 -11.12
N GLU A 76 2.32 -4.66 -11.68
CA GLU A 76 3.59 -5.36 -11.95
C GLU A 76 4.36 -5.70 -10.66
N LEU A 77 4.34 -4.82 -9.64
CA LEU A 77 4.92 -5.15 -8.33
C LEU A 77 4.19 -6.32 -7.66
N GLY A 78 2.86 -6.38 -7.81
CA GLY A 78 2.02 -7.49 -7.34
C GLY A 78 2.37 -8.81 -8.03
N ARG A 79 2.53 -8.80 -9.36
CA ARG A 79 2.93 -9.99 -10.15
C ARG A 79 4.22 -10.62 -9.63
N GLY A 80 5.21 -9.81 -9.24
CA GLY A 80 6.48 -10.29 -8.71
C GLY A 80 6.53 -10.46 -7.21
N LEU A 81 5.46 -10.16 -6.47
CA LEU A 81 5.47 -10.12 -4.99
C LEU A 81 6.61 -9.24 -4.44
N VAL A 82 6.80 -8.06 -5.05
CA VAL A 82 7.87 -7.12 -4.73
C VAL A 82 7.75 -6.62 -3.30
N LEU A 83 8.87 -6.56 -2.55
CA LEU A 83 8.92 -6.30 -1.12
C LEU A 83 9.25 -4.83 -0.79
N GLU A 84 9.72 -4.07 -1.77
CA GLU A 84 10.12 -2.68 -1.64
C GLU A 84 8.92 -1.78 -1.27
N PRO A 85 9.13 -0.75 -0.42
CA PRO A 85 8.08 0.05 0.20
C PRO A 85 7.45 1.10 -0.75
N PHE A 86 7.08 0.71 -1.98
CA PHE A 86 6.50 1.63 -2.96
C PHE A 86 5.17 2.23 -2.48
N LEU A 87 4.23 1.39 -2.03
CA LEU A 87 2.93 1.86 -1.50
C LEU A 87 3.12 2.83 -0.33
N SER A 88 3.96 2.44 0.63
CA SER A 88 4.19 3.24 1.83
C SER A 88 4.85 4.58 1.52
N THR A 89 5.85 4.58 0.61
CA THR A 89 6.66 5.77 0.33
C THR A 89 6.02 6.68 -0.72
N VAL A 90 5.58 6.13 -1.87
CA VAL A 90 5.09 6.96 -2.98
C VAL A 90 3.62 7.32 -2.78
N VAL A 91 2.77 6.32 -2.52
CA VAL A 91 1.31 6.54 -2.48
C VAL A 91 0.90 7.21 -1.17
N LEU A 92 1.29 6.64 -0.03
CA LEU A 92 0.93 7.17 1.29
C LEU A 92 1.78 8.38 1.67
N GLY A 93 3.07 8.18 1.88
CA GLY A 93 3.97 9.21 2.39
C GLY A 93 4.15 10.38 1.44
N GLY A 94 4.47 10.09 0.18
CA GLY A 94 4.59 11.08 -0.90
C GLY A 94 3.29 11.82 -1.15
N GLY A 95 2.16 11.09 -1.16
CA GLY A 95 0.83 11.67 -1.28
C GLY A 95 0.51 12.65 -0.15
N LEU A 96 0.75 12.28 1.10
CA LEU A 96 0.52 13.16 2.26
C LEU A 96 1.38 14.42 2.22
N ILE A 97 2.67 14.30 1.85
CA ILE A 97 3.56 15.47 1.73
C ILE A 97 3.13 16.36 0.58
N ARG A 98 2.83 15.80 -0.59
CA ARG A 98 2.39 16.53 -1.78
C ARG A 98 1.13 17.38 -1.50
N ASP A 99 0.13 16.74 -0.89
CA ASP A 99 -1.20 17.34 -0.75
C ASP A 99 -1.31 18.24 0.50
N HIS A 100 -0.55 17.96 1.57
CA HIS A 100 -0.69 18.65 2.86
C HIS A 100 0.59 19.28 3.41
N GLY A 101 1.76 18.96 2.85
CA GLY A 101 3.03 19.56 3.28
C GLY A 101 3.08 21.07 3.07
N THR A 102 3.79 21.78 3.93
CA THR A 102 4.15 23.19 3.68
C THR A 102 5.04 23.32 2.44
N VAL A 103 5.16 24.51 1.89
CA VAL A 103 6.05 24.77 0.74
C VAL A 103 7.47 24.28 1.02
N ALA A 104 7.99 24.58 2.23
CA ALA A 104 9.34 24.16 2.65
C ALA A 104 9.46 22.63 2.78
N GLN A 105 8.43 21.95 3.32
CA GLN A 105 8.42 20.48 3.44
C GLN A 105 8.38 19.83 2.07
N ARG A 106 7.51 20.29 1.16
CA ARG A 106 7.44 19.80 -0.22
C ARG A 106 8.77 19.97 -0.94
N ALA A 107 9.34 21.17 -0.92
CA ALA A 107 10.61 21.46 -1.58
C ALA A 107 11.78 20.64 -1.05
N ARG A 108 11.77 20.26 0.24
CA ARG A 108 12.82 19.47 0.87
C ARG A 108 12.66 17.97 0.67
N LEU A 109 11.44 17.44 0.70
CA LEU A 109 11.20 16.01 0.82
C LEU A 109 10.80 15.35 -0.51
N LEU A 110 9.99 16.02 -1.36
CA LEU A 110 9.53 15.41 -2.59
C LEU A 110 10.67 15.07 -3.59
N PRO A 111 11.70 15.91 -3.79
CA PRO A 111 12.82 15.53 -4.65
C PRO A 111 13.54 14.26 -4.17
N LYS A 112 13.70 14.11 -2.85
CA LYS A 112 14.34 12.93 -2.26
C LYS A 112 13.50 11.65 -2.39
N ILE A 113 12.17 11.79 -2.36
CA ILE A 113 11.27 10.67 -2.66
C ILE A 113 11.39 10.31 -4.13
N ALA A 114 11.37 11.29 -5.04
CA ALA A 114 11.46 11.09 -6.48
C ALA A 114 12.74 10.34 -6.91
N THR A 115 13.86 10.58 -6.23
CA THR A 115 15.14 9.91 -6.47
C THR A 115 15.31 8.59 -5.72
N GLY A 116 14.38 8.26 -4.80
CA GLY A 116 14.50 7.08 -3.93
C GLY A 116 15.47 7.25 -2.76
N GLU A 117 16.00 8.46 -2.53
CA GLU A 117 16.89 8.77 -1.39
C GLU A 117 16.13 8.78 -0.05
N LEU A 118 14.81 9.00 -0.06
CA LEU A 118 13.99 9.07 1.14
C LEU A 118 12.86 8.04 1.07
N ARG A 119 12.86 7.11 2.01
CA ARG A 119 11.75 6.22 2.29
C ARG A 119 10.93 6.78 3.43
N ILE A 120 9.67 7.05 3.18
CA ILE A 120 8.78 7.60 4.19
C ILE A 120 7.57 6.69 4.38
N VAL A 121 7.19 6.43 5.63
CA VAL A 121 6.08 5.53 5.96
C VAL A 121 5.12 6.18 6.94
N LEU A 122 3.86 5.75 6.89
CA LEU A 122 2.80 6.22 7.78
C LEU A 122 2.73 5.33 9.03
N ALA A 123 2.93 5.92 10.21
CA ALA A 123 2.75 5.33 11.52
C ALA A 123 1.43 5.85 12.14
N HIS A 124 0.34 5.10 11.94
CA HIS A 124 -1.01 5.56 12.28
C HIS A 124 -1.76 4.64 13.23
N PHE A 125 -1.84 3.34 12.91
CA PHE A 125 -2.68 2.41 13.67
C PHE A 125 -2.18 2.18 15.09
N GLU A 126 -3.13 2.00 16.02
CA GLU A 126 -2.91 1.73 17.44
C GLU A 126 -3.68 0.49 17.89
N THR A 127 -3.29 -0.08 19.00
CA THR A 127 -3.98 -1.23 19.60
C THR A 127 -5.46 -0.91 19.83
N GLY A 128 -6.35 -1.78 19.37
CA GLY A 128 -7.81 -1.60 19.49
C GLY A 128 -8.45 -0.72 18.42
N ALA A 129 -7.68 0.03 17.63
CA ALA A 129 -8.21 0.90 16.57
C ALA A 129 -8.85 0.11 15.41
N ARG A 130 -8.40 -1.12 15.14
CA ARG A 130 -8.76 -1.87 13.93
C ARG A 130 -8.65 -0.97 12.69
N TYR A 131 -9.80 -0.69 12.04
CA TYR A 131 -9.86 0.08 10.80
C TYR A 131 -10.39 1.51 11.00
N VAL A 132 -10.59 1.95 12.25
CA VAL A 132 -11.13 3.28 12.56
C VAL A 132 -10.01 4.30 12.55
N LEU A 133 -9.97 5.15 11.51
CA LEU A 133 -8.90 6.15 11.32
C LEU A 133 -8.91 7.27 12.39
N ASP A 134 -10.04 7.56 13.02
CA ASP A 134 -10.10 8.57 14.09
C ASP A 134 -9.68 8.01 15.46
N HIS A 135 -9.52 6.69 15.60
CA HIS A 135 -9.11 6.08 16.85
C HIS A 135 -7.60 6.20 17.03
N VAL A 136 -7.17 7.33 17.60
CA VAL A 136 -5.77 7.63 17.94
C VAL A 136 -5.70 8.09 19.38
N SER A 137 -4.92 7.39 20.19
CA SER A 137 -4.67 7.67 21.62
C SER A 137 -3.33 8.37 21.86
N SER A 138 -2.38 8.28 20.91
CA SER A 138 -1.12 9.03 20.97
C SER A 138 -1.40 10.53 21.03
N ILE A 139 -0.65 11.23 21.89
CA ILE A 139 -0.86 12.65 22.21
C ILE A 139 0.35 13.46 21.75
N ALA A 140 0.11 14.62 21.14
CA ALA A 140 1.09 15.65 20.84
C ALA A 140 0.81 16.86 21.72
N ARG A 141 1.62 17.07 22.77
CA ARG A 141 1.53 18.23 23.64
C ARG A 141 2.34 19.39 23.08
N ARG A 142 1.70 20.54 22.92
CA ARG A 142 2.35 21.74 22.37
C ARG A 142 3.09 22.48 23.47
N GLY A 143 4.40 22.73 23.27
CA GLY A 143 5.26 23.59 24.08
C GLY A 143 5.61 24.88 23.37
N ARG A 144 6.51 25.70 23.98
CA ARG A 144 7.06 26.90 23.35
C ARG A 144 8.02 26.49 22.21
N GLY A 145 7.56 26.62 20.94
CA GLY A 145 8.36 26.29 19.75
C GLY A 145 8.59 24.79 19.50
N SER A 146 7.90 23.89 20.22
CA SER A 146 8.08 22.44 20.12
C SER A 146 6.79 21.69 20.34
N TYR A 147 6.82 20.39 20.01
CA TYR A 147 5.84 19.39 20.41
C TYR A 147 6.53 18.26 21.18
N VAL A 148 5.82 17.62 22.09
CA VAL A 148 6.23 16.41 22.77
C VAL A 148 5.20 15.33 22.44
N LEU A 149 5.65 14.25 21.78
CA LEU A 149 4.80 13.13 21.39
C LEU A 149 4.97 11.97 22.35
N THR A 150 3.84 11.41 22.79
CA THR A 150 3.79 10.21 23.63
C THR A 150 2.70 9.27 23.12
N GLY A 151 3.01 7.97 23.00
CA GLY A 151 2.06 6.95 22.55
C GLY A 151 2.74 5.77 21.88
N SER A 152 1.96 4.95 21.18
CA SER A 152 2.47 3.80 20.45
C SER A 152 1.71 3.57 19.16
N LYS A 153 2.40 3.06 18.16
CA LYS A 153 1.84 2.66 16.86
C LYS A 153 2.15 1.20 16.61
N VAL A 154 1.17 0.47 16.10
CA VAL A 154 1.31 -0.96 15.80
C VAL A 154 1.18 -1.21 14.31
N LEU A 155 1.78 -2.29 13.85
CA LEU A 155 1.73 -2.72 12.45
C LEU A 155 2.13 -1.58 11.48
N VAL A 156 3.18 -0.84 11.80
CA VAL A 156 3.72 0.18 10.91
C VAL A 156 4.46 -0.52 9.78
N LEU A 157 3.78 -0.67 8.65
CA LEU A 157 4.34 -1.37 7.48
C LEU A 157 5.59 -0.63 6.99
N ASP A 158 6.61 -1.39 6.66
CA ASP A 158 7.89 -0.92 6.13
C ASP A 158 8.69 0.01 7.09
N ALA A 159 8.28 0.16 8.36
CA ALA A 159 9.00 1.00 9.32
C ALA A 159 10.48 0.66 9.49
N PRO A 160 10.92 -0.63 9.47
CA PRO A 160 12.34 -0.96 9.54
C PRO A 160 13.17 -0.47 8.34
N LEU A 161 12.52 -0.06 7.24
CA LEU A 161 13.14 0.47 6.02
C LEU A 161 13.07 2.00 5.97
N ALA A 162 12.32 2.64 6.87
CA ALA A 162 11.98 4.05 6.79
C ALA A 162 13.13 4.95 7.23
N ASP A 163 13.39 5.98 6.45
CA ASP A 163 14.26 7.11 6.81
C ASP A 163 13.46 8.18 7.58
N LEU A 164 12.13 8.21 7.40
CA LEU A 164 11.23 9.16 8.06
C LEU A 164 9.85 8.51 8.30
N LEU A 165 9.27 8.74 9.48
CA LEU A 165 7.92 8.36 9.84
C LEU A 165 6.98 9.56 9.75
N ILE A 166 5.77 9.36 9.24
CA ILE A 166 4.64 10.29 9.42
C ILE A 166 3.79 9.72 10.56
N VAL A 167 3.86 10.34 11.72
CA VAL A 167 3.17 9.88 12.94
C VAL A 167 1.90 10.70 13.13
N SER A 168 0.75 10.03 13.32
CA SER A 168 -0.50 10.68 13.72
C SER A 168 -0.58 10.79 15.24
N ALA A 169 -1.04 11.92 15.75
CA ALA A 169 -1.31 12.11 17.17
C ALA A 169 -2.45 13.12 17.38
N ARG A 170 -3.17 13.01 18.52
CA ARG A 170 -4.10 14.05 18.95
C ARG A 170 -3.31 15.26 19.38
N ASP A 171 -3.56 16.39 18.74
CA ASP A 171 -2.95 17.67 19.06
C ASP A 171 -3.76 18.34 20.18
N ASP A 172 -3.21 18.42 21.38
CA ASP A 172 -3.88 18.94 22.56
C ASP A 172 -4.29 20.42 22.43
N ALA A 173 -3.53 21.19 21.67
CA ALA A 173 -3.80 22.59 21.41
C ALA A 173 -4.81 22.81 20.27
N ALA A 174 -4.89 21.91 19.30
CA ALA A 174 -5.74 22.05 18.13
C ALA A 174 -7.08 21.30 18.23
N GLY A 175 -7.22 20.38 19.19
CA GLY A 175 -8.46 19.63 19.45
C GLY A 175 -8.80 18.57 18.39
N GLY A 176 -7.82 18.11 17.59
CA GLY A 176 -8.01 17.11 16.54
C GLY A 176 -6.74 16.32 16.23
N LEU A 177 -6.73 15.58 15.12
CA LEU A 177 -5.54 14.85 14.70
C LEU A 177 -4.58 15.76 13.94
N SER A 178 -3.29 15.62 14.25
CA SER A 178 -2.17 16.22 13.50
C SER A 178 -1.20 15.13 13.06
N LEU A 179 -0.42 15.39 12.01
CA LEU A 179 0.65 14.54 11.52
C LEU A 179 2.00 15.17 11.83
N PHE A 180 2.97 14.33 12.19
CA PHE A 180 4.31 14.75 12.56
C PHE A 180 5.37 13.95 11.82
N LEU A 181 6.39 14.63 11.30
CA LEU A 181 7.57 14.04 10.68
C LEU A 181 8.57 13.67 11.77
N VAL A 182 8.84 12.38 11.94
CA VAL A 182 9.69 11.83 13.01
C VAL A 182 10.76 10.94 12.39
N ALA A 183 12.04 11.24 12.61
CA ALA A 183 13.11 10.33 12.21
C ALA A 183 13.15 9.14 13.18
N PRO A 184 13.35 7.89 12.70
CA PRO A 184 13.36 6.70 13.56
C PRO A 184 14.42 6.73 14.67
N ASN A 185 15.51 7.46 14.46
CA ASN A 185 16.60 7.63 15.43
C ASN A 185 16.40 8.84 16.38
N THR A 186 15.24 9.49 16.36
CA THR A 186 14.94 10.58 17.31
C THR A 186 14.90 10.04 18.75
N PRO A 187 15.55 10.71 19.73
CA PRO A 187 15.48 10.29 21.15
C PRO A 187 14.03 10.11 21.61
N GLY A 188 13.77 8.98 22.29
CA GLY A 188 12.43 8.59 22.72
C GLY A 188 11.65 7.73 21.70
N VAL A 189 12.17 7.51 20.49
CA VAL A 189 11.58 6.58 19.52
C VAL A 189 12.21 5.20 19.70
N THR A 190 11.37 4.18 19.92
CA THR A 190 11.77 2.78 19.94
C THR A 190 10.98 2.00 18.91
N THR A 191 11.68 1.22 18.09
CA THR A 191 11.07 0.43 17.01
C THR A 191 11.33 -1.06 17.24
N THR A 192 10.27 -1.87 17.30
CA THR A 192 10.34 -3.34 17.44
C THR A 192 9.98 -3.99 16.11
N PRO A 193 10.95 -4.44 15.31
CA PRO A 193 10.69 -4.99 13.97
C PRO A 193 10.17 -6.42 14.01
N TYR A 194 9.32 -6.77 13.03
CA TYR A 194 8.85 -8.14 12.76
C TYR A 194 8.45 -8.30 11.29
N ARG A 195 8.06 -9.53 10.93
CA ARG A 195 7.56 -9.88 9.60
C ARG A 195 6.06 -10.14 9.63
N THR A 196 5.37 -9.63 8.62
CA THR A 196 3.98 -9.99 8.36
C THR A 196 3.89 -11.38 7.73
N GLN A 197 2.69 -11.95 7.65
CA GLN A 197 2.46 -13.29 7.12
C GLN A 197 2.97 -13.49 5.69
N ASP A 198 2.94 -12.44 4.86
CA ASP A 198 3.45 -12.43 3.49
C ASP A 198 4.96 -12.12 3.39
N GLY A 199 5.62 -11.94 4.55
CA GLY A 199 7.04 -11.70 4.67
C GLY A 199 7.47 -10.23 4.58
N ARG A 200 6.54 -9.27 4.41
CA ARG A 200 6.89 -7.83 4.41
C ARG A 200 7.38 -7.37 5.78
N SER A 201 8.18 -6.32 5.76
CA SER A 201 8.71 -5.71 6.97
C SER A 201 7.67 -4.86 7.66
N ALA A 202 7.56 -4.96 8.97
CA ALA A 202 6.71 -4.12 9.81
C ALA A 202 7.38 -3.90 11.17
N ALA A 203 6.89 -2.91 11.93
CA ALA A 203 7.32 -2.72 13.30
C ALA A 203 6.21 -2.11 14.16
N ASP A 204 6.31 -2.33 15.47
CA ASP A 204 5.65 -1.49 16.44
C ASP A 204 6.59 -0.33 16.82
N VAL A 205 6.03 0.85 16.99
CA VAL A 205 6.78 2.09 17.29
C VAL A 205 6.26 2.69 18.58
N VAL A 206 7.13 2.85 19.57
CA VAL A 206 6.85 3.52 20.83
C VAL A 206 7.44 4.92 20.79
N LEU A 207 6.68 5.89 21.26
CA LEU A 207 7.04 7.30 21.38
C LEU A 207 7.02 7.66 22.86
N ASP A 208 8.20 7.84 23.45
CA ASP A 208 8.35 8.20 24.83
C ASP A 208 8.93 9.63 24.94
N GLU A 209 8.03 10.59 25.17
CA GLU A 209 8.36 12.03 25.26
C GLU A 209 9.21 12.56 24.08
N VAL A 210 8.91 12.13 22.86
CA VAL A 210 9.66 12.52 21.66
C VAL A 210 9.49 14.01 21.40
N ARG A 211 10.61 14.76 21.50
CA ARG A 211 10.63 16.22 21.31
C ARG A 211 10.88 16.58 19.86
N LEU A 212 9.97 17.37 19.28
CA LEU A 212 10.02 17.78 17.88
C LEU A 212 9.89 19.32 17.77
N PRO A 213 10.59 19.95 16.83
CA PRO A 213 10.33 21.36 16.51
C PRO A 213 8.94 21.52 15.91
N THR A 214 8.33 22.71 16.04
CA THR A 214 7.00 22.99 15.43
C THR A 214 6.98 22.76 13.92
N ALA A 215 8.10 22.93 13.24
CA ALA A 215 8.25 22.68 11.80
C ALA A 215 8.15 21.19 11.42
N ALA A 216 8.22 20.25 12.39
CA ALA A 216 8.02 18.83 12.15
C ALA A 216 6.54 18.46 11.92
N ARG A 217 5.59 19.33 12.32
CA ARG A 217 4.17 19.09 12.01
C ARG A 217 3.92 19.22 10.52
N LEU A 218 3.30 18.21 9.95
CA LEU A 218 2.91 18.16 8.54
C LEU A 218 1.54 18.81 8.37
N GLY A 219 1.47 19.84 7.57
CA GLY A 219 0.21 20.52 7.25
C GLY A 219 -0.40 21.34 8.40
N SER A 220 -1.71 21.59 8.32
CA SER A 220 -2.47 22.37 9.30
C SER A 220 -2.78 21.56 10.56
N PRO A 221 -2.87 22.22 11.74
CA PRO A 221 -3.14 21.53 12.99
C PRO A 221 -4.58 21.01 13.07
N GLY A 222 -4.79 19.85 13.68
CA GLY A 222 -6.10 19.33 14.04
C GLY A 222 -6.96 18.78 12.88
N VAL A 223 -6.50 18.85 11.61
CA VAL A 223 -7.29 18.49 10.42
C VAL A 223 -6.76 17.25 9.68
N ALA A 224 -5.88 16.50 10.30
CA ALA A 224 -5.20 15.38 9.65
C ALA A 224 -6.13 14.21 9.29
N LEU A 225 -7.31 14.07 9.90
CA LEU A 225 -8.24 12.98 9.59
C LEU A 225 -8.63 12.96 8.11
N THR A 226 -9.00 14.12 7.55
CA THR A 226 -9.36 14.24 6.13
C THR A 226 -8.18 13.89 5.21
N ALA A 227 -6.96 14.30 5.60
CA ALA A 227 -5.74 13.95 4.87
C ALA A 227 -5.47 12.45 4.88
N LEU A 228 -5.63 11.81 6.05
CA LEU A 228 -5.49 10.36 6.20
C LEU A 228 -6.54 9.60 5.39
N GLU A 229 -7.79 10.02 5.43
CA GLU A 229 -8.87 9.41 4.64
C GLU A 229 -8.54 9.43 3.14
N GLN A 230 -8.08 10.57 2.62
CA GLN A 230 -7.73 10.69 1.20
C GLN A 230 -6.51 9.84 0.83
N ALA A 231 -5.48 9.80 1.68
CA ALA A 231 -4.30 8.96 1.47
C ALA A 231 -4.65 7.47 1.49
N VAL A 232 -5.50 7.05 2.42
CA VAL A 232 -6.01 5.67 2.51
C VAL A 232 -6.88 5.34 1.30
N ASP A 233 -7.73 6.24 0.83
CA ASP A 233 -8.54 6.07 -0.37
C ASP A 233 -7.65 5.80 -1.62
N CYS A 234 -6.56 6.59 -1.81
CA CYS A 234 -5.60 6.34 -2.88
C CYS A 234 -4.88 4.99 -2.72
N SER A 235 -4.59 4.61 -1.47
CA SER A 235 -3.96 3.30 -1.17
C SER A 235 -4.89 2.13 -1.47
N PHE A 236 -6.21 2.28 -1.31
CA PHE A 236 -7.16 1.25 -1.73
C PHE A 236 -7.13 0.99 -3.23
N ALA A 237 -7.10 2.05 -4.04
CA ALA A 237 -6.97 1.89 -5.49
C ALA A 237 -5.67 1.17 -5.86
N ALA A 238 -4.55 1.57 -5.24
CA ALA A 238 -3.25 0.95 -5.44
C ALA A 238 -3.22 -0.53 -4.99
N LEU A 239 -3.83 -0.87 -3.86
CA LEU A 239 -3.93 -2.26 -3.38
C LEU A 239 -4.86 -3.12 -4.25
N CYS A 240 -5.94 -2.55 -4.80
CA CYS A 240 -6.76 -3.25 -5.79
C CYS A 240 -5.94 -3.62 -7.04
N ALA A 241 -5.10 -2.71 -7.51
CA ALA A 241 -4.19 -2.96 -8.63
C ALA A 241 -3.15 -4.03 -8.29
N GLU A 242 -2.51 -3.95 -7.14
CA GLU A 242 -1.59 -4.98 -6.67
C GLU A 242 -2.26 -6.35 -6.60
N ALA A 243 -3.49 -6.42 -6.04
CA ALA A 243 -4.24 -7.67 -5.98
C ALA A 243 -4.51 -8.26 -7.37
N VAL A 244 -4.82 -7.43 -8.37
CA VAL A 244 -5.01 -7.86 -9.76
C VAL A 244 -3.71 -8.49 -10.29
N GLY A 245 -2.56 -7.84 -10.11
CA GLY A 245 -1.27 -8.39 -10.53
C GLY A 245 -0.96 -9.74 -9.86
N VAL A 246 -1.22 -9.85 -8.55
CA VAL A 246 -1.07 -11.11 -7.78
C VAL A 246 -2.00 -12.20 -8.32
N ILE A 247 -3.28 -11.88 -8.57
CA ILE A 247 -4.29 -12.81 -9.09
C ILE A 247 -3.92 -13.30 -10.49
N GLU A 248 -3.49 -12.42 -11.39
CA GLU A 248 -3.07 -12.79 -12.74
C GLU A 248 -1.89 -13.75 -12.72
N ALA A 249 -0.84 -13.45 -11.94
CA ALA A 249 0.32 -14.34 -11.80
C ALA A 249 -0.06 -15.69 -11.19
N LEU A 250 -0.95 -15.71 -10.19
CA LEU A 250 -1.43 -16.94 -9.58
C LEU A 250 -2.24 -17.78 -10.55
N ASN A 251 -3.06 -17.16 -11.43
CA ASN A 251 -3.79 -17.85 -12.48
C ASN A 251 -2.82 -18.48 -13.51
N GLU A 252 -1.78 -17.78 -13.92
CA GLU A 252 -0.77 -18.30 -14.86
C GLU A 252 -0.05 -19.51 -14.28
N ILE A 253 0.39 -19.46 -13.02
CA ILE A 253 1.03 -20.57 -12.31
C ILE A 253 0.07 -21.75 -12.20
N THR A 254 -1.19 -21.50 -11.88
CA THR A 254 -2.21 -22.54 -11.74
C THR A 254 -2.51 -23.20 -13.10
N LEU A 255 -2.64 -22.43 -14.18
CA LEU A 255 -2.83 -22.95 -15.52
C LEU A 255 -1.67 -23.86 -15.95
N HIS A 256 -0.44 -23.41 -15.71
CA HIS A 256 0.75 -24.23 -16.00
C HIS A 256 0.72 -25.56 -15.24
N HIS A 257 0.37 -25.53 -13.95
CA HIS A 257 0.24 -26.73 -13.11
C HIS A 257 -0.83 -27.69 -13.65
N LEU A 258 -2.03 -27.18 -14.00
CA LEU A 258 -3.12 -28.00 -14.54
C LEU A 258 -2.73 -28.69 -15.87
N ASN A 259 -2.07 -27.94 -16.75
CA ASN A 259 -1.60 -28.48 -18.04
C ASN A 259 -0.54 -29.57 -17.86
N THR A 260 0.40 -29.36 -16.94
CA THR A 260 1.48 -30.33 -16.66
C THR A 260 0.93 -31.62 -16.05
N ARG A 261 -0.08 -31.52 -15.18
CA ARG A 261 -0.72 -32.66 -14.49
C ARG A 261 -1.87 -33.31 -15.27
N LYS A 262 -2.25 -32.76 -16.44
CA LYS A 262 -3.39 -33.21 -17.27
C LYS A 262 -4.71 -33.31 -16.47
N LEU A 263 -4.96 -32.37 -15.56
CA LEU A 263 -6.14 -32.31 -14.68
C LEU A 263 -7.36 -31.68 -15.38
N GLY A 264 -7.79 -32.27 -16.51
CA GLY A 264 -8.86 -31.71 -17.35
C GLY A 264 -10.23 -31.51 -16.65
N GLN A 265 -10.54 -32.27 -15.60
CA GLN A 265 -11.78 -32.15 -14.83
C GLN A 265 -11.85 -30.84 -13.97
N SER A 266 -10.74 -30.15 -13.82
CA SER A 266 -10.65 -28.89 -13.03
C SER A 266 -10.93 -27.63 -13.86
N GLY A 267 -11.21 -27.77 -15.16
CA GLY A 267 -11.37 -26.65 -16.11
C GLY A 267 -12.41 -25.63 -15.71
N GLY A 268 -13.60 -26.06 -15.23
CA GLY A 268 -14.66 -25.15 -14.82
C GLY A 268 -14.30 -24.24 -13.63
N ARG A 269 -13.56 -24.75 -12.66
CA ARG A 269 -13.07 -23.93 -11.52
C ARG A 269 -12.05 -22.89 -11.99
N PHE A 270 -11.13 -23.28 -12.85
CA PHE A 270 -10.14 -22.38 -13.40
C PHE A 270 -10.79 -21.28 -14.27
N GLN A 271 -11.77 -21.62 -15.11
CA GLN A 271 -12.54 -20.65 -15.89
C GLN A 271 -13.21 -19.60 -14.99
N LEU A 272 -13.77 -20.04 -13.87
CA LEU A 272 -14.37 -19.11 -12.89
C LEU A 272 -13.30 -18.19 -12.26
N MET A 273 -12.12 -18.70 -11.94
CA MET A 273 -10.99 -17.87 -11.44
C MET A 273 -10.62 -16.77 -12.45
N VAL A 274 -10.53 -17.10 -13.74
CA VAL A 274 -10.22 -16.13 -14.81
C VAL A 274 -11.34 -15.09 -14.95
N LEU A 275 -12.61 -15.52 -14.95
CA LEU A 275 -13.75 -14.60 -15.01
C LEU A 275 -13.74 -13.61 -13.84
N MET A 276 -13.53 -14.10 -12.62
CA MET A 276 -13.47 -13.26 -11.42
C MET A 276 -12.26 -12.30 -11.46
N ALA A 277 -11.12 -12.74 -11.99
CA ALA A 277 -9.95 -11.89 -12.19
C ALA A 277 -10.24 -10.72 -13.14
N THR A 278 -10.93 -10.98 -14.26
CA THR A 278 -11.34 -9.94 -15.22
C THR A 278 -12.26 -8.90 -14.58
N GLN A 279 -13.22 -9.34 -13.76
CA GLN A 279 -14.10 -8.44 -13.02
C GLN A 279 -13.34 -7.62 -11.96
N ALA A 280 -12.38 -8.25 -11.25
CA ALA A 280 -11.54 -7.54 -10.28
C ALA A 280 -10.70 -6.45 -10.97
N LYS A 281 -10.19 -6.72 -12.17
CA LYS A 281 -9.44 -5.73 -12.98
C LYS A 281 -10.32 -4.54 -13.36
N SER A 282 -11.56 -4.77 -13.79
CA SER A 282 -12.51 -3.69 -14.08
C SER A 282 -12.80 -2.82 -12.84
N MET A 283 -12.93 -3.46 -11.66
CA MET A 283 -13.13 -2.73 -10.40
C MET A 283 -11.88 -1.97 -9.96
N SER A 284 -10.69 -2.47 -10.23
CA SER A 284 -9.42 -1.76 -9.99
C SER A 284 -9.32 -0.50 -10.85
N TYR A 285 -9.69 -0.57 -12.12
CA TYR A 285 -9.73 0.60 -13.02
C TYR A 285 -10.73 1.66 -12.53
N LEU A 286 -11.90 1.22 -12.11
CA LEU A 286 -12.91 2.12 -11.53
C LEU A 286 -12.37 2.81 -10.26
N ALA A 287 -11.78 2.06 -9.34
CA ALA A 287 -11.17 2.59 -8.13
C ALA A 287 -10.09 3.63 -8.46
N THR A 288 -9.19 3.31 -9.38
CA THR A 288 -8.10 4.19 -9.84
C THR A 288 -8.63 5.50 -10.41
N SER A 289 -9.67 5.44 -11.26
CA SER A 289 -10.25 6.61 -11.89
C SER A 289 -10.93 7.57 -10.89
N ARG A 290 -11.28 7.09 -9.69
CA ARG A 290 -12.04 7.83 -8.68
C ARG A 290 -11.30 8.11 -7.38
N CYS A 291 -10.11 7.55 -7.16
CA CYS A 291 -9.38 7.69 -5.89
C CYS A 291 -9.04 9.15 -5.52
N ARG A 292 -9.01 10.04 -6.49
CA ARG A 292 -8.80 11.49 -6.30
C ARG A 292 -10.03 12.36 -6.62
N ALA A 293 -11.21 11.75 -6.77
CA ALA A 293 -12.44 12.51 -7.00
C ALA A 293 -12.68 13.51 -5.84
N ARG A 294 -13.16 14.73 -6.18
CA ARG A 294 -13.40 15.79 -5.19
C ARG A 294 -14.56 15.47 -4.27
N ASP A 295 -15.60 14.84 -4.81
CA ASP A 295 -16.74 14.38 -4.00
C ASP A 295 -16.29 13.21 -3.11
N ARG A 296 -16.28 13.47 -1.80
CA ARG A 296 -15.85 12.51 -0.77
C ARG A 296 -16.82 11.32 -0.67
N SER A 297 -18.14 11.57 -0.80
CA SER A 297 -19.16 10.52 -0.69
C SER A 297 -19.07 9.58 -1.87
N GLU A 298 -19.08 10.09 -3.11
CA GLU A 298 -18.90 9.32 -4.33
C GLU A 298 -17.60 8.51 -4.30
N ARG A 299 -16.47 9.17 -3.96
CA ARG A 299 -15.16 8.53 -3.88
C ARG A 299 -15.17 7.36 -2.92
N ARG A 300 -15.61 7.55 -1.68
CA ARG A 300 -15.65 6.50 -0.65
C ARG A 300 -16.58 5.36 -1.01
N ARG A 301 -17.74 5.65 -1.60
CA ARG A 301 -18.68 4.65 -2.07
C ARG A 301 -18.06 3.72 -3.12
N ILE A 302 -17.45 4.30 -4.15
CA ILE A 302 -16.82 3.54 -5.24
C ILE A 302 -15.65 2.72 -4.72
N LEU A 303 -14.78 3.32 -3.92
CA LEU A 303 -13.60 2.62 -3.37
C LEU A 303 -13.98 1.50 -2.41
N SER A 304 -15.00 1.70 -1.56
CA SER A 304 -15.49 0.64 -0.68
C SER A 304 -16.08 -0.54 -1.47
N ALA A 305 -16.86 -0.26 -2.51
CA ALA A 305 -17.38 -1.30 -3.39
C ALA A 305 -16.27 -2.07 -4.12
N ALA A 306 -15.29 -1.34 -4.68
CA ALA A 306 -14.17 -1.94 -5.40
C ALA A 306 -13.33 -2.82 -4.48
N GLN A 307 -12.95 -2.32 -3.30
CA GLN A 307 -12.13 -3.09 -2.35
C GLN A 307 -12.88 -4.30 -1.81
N ALA A 308 -14.18 -4.16 -1.47
CA ALA A 308 -15.00 -5.27 -1.03
C ALA A 308 -15.04 -6.39 -2.09
N PHE A 309 -15.23 -6.01 -3.36
CA PHE A 309 -15.28 -6.97 -4.45
C PHE A 309 -13.91 -7.60 -4.72
N VAL A 310 -12.87 -6.79 -4.90
CA VAL A 310 -11.49 -7.28 -5.16
C VAL A 310 -11.00 -8.16 -4.02
N GLY A 311 -11.30 -7.81 -2.76
CA GLY A 311 -10.95 -8.62 -1.59
C GLY A 311 -11.65 -9.99 -1.57
N LYS A 312 -12.93 -10.06 -1.98
CA LYS A 312 -13.66 -11.33 -2.14
C LYS A 312 -13.08 -12.18 -3.26
N VAL A 313 -12.74 -11.57 -4.39
CA VAL A 313 -12.08 -12.26 -5.51
C VAL A 313 -10.70 -12.78 -5.09
N ALA A 314 -9.91 -11.98 -4.41
CA ALA A 314 -8.59 -12.35 -3.90
C ALA A 314 -8.67 -13.60 -3.01
N ARG A 315 -9.62 -13.62 -2.08
CA ARG A 315 -9.89 -14.77 -1.21
C ARG A 315 -10.31 -16.00 -2.03
N PHE A 316 -11.26 -15.83 -2.95
CA PHE A 316 -11.76 -16.91 -3.79
C PHE A 316 -10.65 -17.51 -4.65
N VAL A 317 -9.93 -16.70 -5.43
CA VAL A 317 -8.86 -17.15 -6.33
C VAL A 317 -7.74 -17.82 -5.53
N GLY A 318 -7.32 -17.25 -4.41
CA GLY A 318 -6.32 -17.86 -3.53
C GLY A 318 -6.73 -19.24 -3.04
N GLN A 319 -7.97 -19.40 -2.57
CA GLN A 319 -8.49 -20.68 -2.10
C GLN A 319 -8.60 -21.72 -3.24
N GLN A 320 -9.09 -21.33 -4.42
CA GLN A 320 -9.20 -22.23 -5.57
C GLN A 320 -7.81 -22.66 -6.07
N ALA A 321 -6.86 -21.73 -6.15
CA ALA A 321 -5.48 -22.08 -6.53
C ALA A 321 -4.87 -23.09 -5.56
N MET A 322 -4.98 -22.87 -4.25
CA MET A 322 -4.50 -23.82 -3.23
C MET A 322 -5.12 -25.21 -3.42
N GLN A 323 -6.43 -25.30 -3.64
CA GLN A 323 -7.13 -26.58 -3.86
C GLN A 323 -6.68 -27.28 -5.15
N LEU A 324 -6.49 -26.51 -6.24
CA LEU A 324 -6.05 -27.06 -7.53
C LEU A 324 -4.60 -27.57 -7.50
N HIS A 325 -3.75 -26.96 -6.67
CA HIS A 325 -2.37 -27.45 -6.43
C HIS A 325 -2.29 -28.58 -5.40
N GLY A 326 -3.35 -28.79 -4.59
CA GLY A 326 -3.39 -29.80 -3.55
C GLY A 326 -2.37 -29.53 -2.44
N GLY A 327 -1.86 -30.59 -1.79
CA GLY A 327 -0.93 -30.48 -0.65
C GLY A 327 0.37 -29.70 -0.97
N VAL A 328 0.81 -29.71 -2.22
CA VAL A 328 1.99 -28.93 -2.66
C VAL A 328 1.73 -27.41 -2.58
N GLY A 329 0.50 -26.97 -2.82
CA GLY A 329 0.13 -25.54 -2.76
C GLY A 329 0.32 -24.91 -1.39
N THR A 330 0.36 -25.67 -0.31
CA THR A 330 0.56 -25.17 1.07
C THR A 330 2.04 -25.02 1.45
N SER A 331 2.96 -25.62 0.68
CA SER A 331 4.40 -25.52 0.95
C SER A 331 4.93 -24.12 0.68
N THR A 332 5.84 -23.65 1.56
CA THR A 332 6.58 -22.40 1.36
C THR A 332 7.65 -22.47 0.28
N GLU A 333 7.92 -23.67 -0.23
CA GLU A 333 8.88 -23.90 -1.33
C GLU A 333 8.28 -23.57 -2.70
N VAL A 334 6.95 -23.42 -2.78
CA VAL A 334 6.25 -23.13 -4.04
C VAL A 334 5.63 -21.72 -4.02
N ALA A 335 5.61 -21.09 -5.17
CA ALA A 335 5.16 -19.73 -5.34
C ALA A 335 3.71 -19.50 -4.87
N VAL A 336 2.81 -20.45 -5.09
CA VAL A 336 1.37 -20.36 -4.80
C VAL A 336 1.09 -19.89 -3.37
N SER A 337 1.78 -20.47 -2.38
CA SER A 337 1.58 -20.13 -0.97
C SER A 337 1.93 -18.65 -0.68
N HIS A 338 2.95 -18.10 -1.35
CA HIS A 338 3.36 -16.71 -1.19
C HIS A 338 2.34 -15.75 -1.80
N TYR A 339 1.80 -16.07 -2.97
CA TYR A 339 0.72 -15.30 -3.61
C TYR A 339 -0.54 -15.29 -2.75
N CYS A 340 -0.95 -16.45 -2.22
CA CYS A 340 -2.13 -16.54 -1.34
C CYS A 340 -1.95 -15.74 -0.04
N LYS A 341 -0.76 -15.78 0.59
CA LYS A 341 -0.43 -14.95 1.76
C LYS A 341 -0.51 -13.46 1.44
N ARG A 342 0.01 -13.03 0.27
CA ARG A 342 -0.07 -11.62 -0.14
C ARG A 342 -1.51 -11.18 -0.35
N LEU A 343 -2.34 -11.97 -1.04
CA LEU A 343 -3.77 -11.68 -1.22
C LEU A 343 -4.50 -11.54 0.12
N ALA A 344 -4.20 -12.40 1.09
CA ALA A 344 -4.76 -12.30 2.44
C ALA A 344 -4.37 -11.00 3.13
N MET A 345 -3.09 -10.59 3.04
CA MET A 345 -2.61 -9.34 3.62
C MET A 345 -3.17 -8.10 2.92
N ILE A 346 -3.29 -8.12 1.59
CA ILE A 346 -3.96 -7.02 0.85
C ILE A 346 -5.40 -6.87 1.32
N ASN A 347 -6.15 -7.98 1.44
CA ASN A 347 -7.54 -7.93 1.91
C ASN A 347 -7.67 -7.40 3.34
N ALA A 348 -6.69 -7.65 4.22
CA ALA A 348 -6.68 -7.15 5.59
C ALA A 348 -6.20 -5.69 5.73
N SER A 349 -5.60 -5.11 4.67
CA SER A 349 -5.00 -3.77 4.75
C SER A 349 -6.06 -2.67 4.77
N PHE A 350 -6.00 -1.78 5.77
CA PHE A 350 -6.89 -0.61 5.96
C PHE A 350 -8.41 -0.94 6.02
N GLY A 351 -8.81 -2.18 6.12
CA GLY A 351 -10.19 -2.67 6.16
C GLY A 351 -10.40 -3.87 5.26
N ASP A 352 -10.90 -4.97 5.83
CA ASP A 352 -11.20 -6.18 5.07
C ASP A 352 -12.48 -6.05 4.23
N SER A 353 -12.74 -7.03 3.37
CA SER A 353 -13.90 -7.03 2.48
C SER A 353 -15.24 -6.91 3.23
N ASP A 354 -15.34 -7.49 4.43
CA ASP A 354 -16.60 -7.47 5.20
C ASP A 354 -16.82 -6.10 5.85
N HIS A 355 -15.76 -5.49 6.40
CA HIS A 355 -15.77 -4.10 6.87
C HIS A 355 -16.17 -3.13 5.75
N ARG A 356 -15.66 -3.34 4.51
CA ARG A 356 -15.97 -2.48 3.36
C ARG A 356 -17.39 -2.63 2.86
N VAL A 357 -17.96 -3.82 2.92
CA VAL A 357 -19.41 -4.03 2.64
C VAL A 357 -20.26 -3.26 3.64
N GLY A 358 -19.91 -3.30 4.94
CA GLY A 358 -20.57 -2.51 5.97
C GLY A 358 -20.48 -1.00 5.68
N ALA A 359 -19.29 -0.49 5.44
CA ALA A 359 -19.05 0.93 5.12
C ALA A 359 -19.82 1.39 3.86
N PHE A 360 -19.89 0.55 2.82
CA PHE A 360 -20.69 0.81 1.63
C PHE A 360 -22.20 0.90 1.94
N GLY A 361 -22.71 -0.02 2.76
CA GLY A 361 -24.11 -0.02 3.20
C GLY A 361 -24.48 1.22 4.02
N ASP A 362 -23.57 1.70 4.89
CA ASP A 362 -23.78 2.91 5.68
C ASP A 362 -23.84 4.17 4.80
N LEU A 363 -23.00 4.25 3.76
CA LEU A 363 -23.02 5.35 2.79
C LEU A 363 -24.34 5.39 2.00
N LEU A 364 -24.88 4.24 1.58
CA LEU A 364 -26.17 4.18 0.88
C LEU A 364 -27.32 4.64 1.77
N ARG A 365 -27.31 4.27 3.07
CA ARG A 365 -28.36 4.72 4.01
C ARG A 365 -28.31 6.22 4.32
N ALA A 366 -27.12 6.83 4.25
CA ALA A 366 -26.98 8.27 4.49
C ALA A 366 -27.47 9.13 3.30
N GLU A 367 -27.62 8.54 2.10
CA GLU A 367 -28.12 9.20 0.89
C GLU A 367 -29.66 9.01 0.71
N SER A 368 -30.28 8.08 1.44
CA SER A 368 -31.73 7.83 1.47
C SER A 368 -32.43 8.64 2.55
#